data_54bcc5cdb537d580ae9158b708a27773
#
_entry.id   54bcc5cdb537d580ae9158b708a27773
#
_cell.length_a   1.000
_cell.length_b   1.000
_cell.length_c   1.000
_cell.angle_alpha   90.00
_cell.angle_beta   90.00
_cell.angle_gamma   90.00
#
_symmetry.space_group_name_H-M   'P 1'
#
loop_
_entity.id
_entity.type
_entity.pdbx_description
1 polymer ?
#
loop_
_entity_poly.entity_id
_entity_poly.type
_entity_poly.pdbx_seq_one_letter_code
_entity_poly.pdbx_strand_id
1 'polypeptide(L)'
;MPDKKQSGCGCSSIPISVILLFLGGCYWWFIHLGNLNKIVSYATSFLPNNQPATIPVIKEAPSTYEPIAKLPQAPIVTSTNSPQAPTPISTPTNIPQAPVSTPTTKPQAPLAQTPWDKKAIRGIYLSRYQVTNNADEQTIRERVRYYRAQGINTLIHGVWGNGCTMYNSEVLQQTLGFKSCPNQFQDKWLDWMIDEAHKQGMQVHAYFEKGIKIDKNSPIYDMAVSKKWLVPGVDKTYAGIDHYVLDVEVPEVANLFKKISIEFVQKYPNIDAVQWDDYLGYHAELPGQVDRTAHLTKFVQEMIADIKKANPKVSFDICHHNPYWAKRYFAADLLAWKVDRIFIQAYNDANFKEELNYAQNYTGVAITDYQFSRLKELIDNNKIKSILVFPFSGKPEETAAKVKRIIK
;
A
#
# COMPACT_ATOMS: atom_id res chain seq x y z
N MET A 1 -81.09 -19.27 -22.99
CA MET A 1 -79.63 -19.45 -23.07
C MET A 1 -79.02 -18.14 -23.58
N PRO A 2 -78.34 -17.35 -22.80
CA PRO A 2 -77.79 -16.10 -23.27
C PRO A 2 -76.29 -16.25 -23.66
N ASP A 3 -75.97 -15.58 -24.75
CA ASP A 3 -74.68 -15.53 -25.42
C ASP A 3 -73.55 -14.95 -24.54
N LYS A 4 -72.41 -15.63 -24.55
CA LYS A 4 -71.14 -15.13 -23.97
C LYS A 4 -70.47 -14.18 -24.95
N LYS A 5 -70.41 -12.88 -24.62
CA LYS A 5 -69.54 -11.90 -25.25
C LYS A 5 -68.07 -12.17 -24.84
N GLN A 6 -67.21 -12.47 -25.82
CA GLN A 6 -65.78 -12.44 -25.68
C GLN A 6 -65.32 -10.97 -25.69
N SER A 7 -64.65 -10.53 -24.58
CA SER A 7 -63.94 -9.25 -24.52
C SER A 7 -62.51 -9.44 -25.11
N GLY A 8 -62.29 -8.89 -26.28
CA GLY A 8 -60.97 -8.83 -26.89
C GLY A 8 -60.07 -7.85 -26.15
N CYS A 9 -58.92 -8.31 -25.67
CA CYS A 9 -57.84 -7.48 -25.15
C CYS A 9 -57.21 -6.72 -26.32
N GLY A 10 -57.53 -5.43 -26.49
CA GLY A 10 -56.87 -4.56 -27.44
C GLY A 10 -55.46 -4.24 -26.99
N CYS A 11 -54.43 -4.86 -27.56
CA CYS A 11 -53.08 -4.37 -27.48
C CYS A 11 -53.00 -3.03 -28.22
N SER A 12 -52.99 -1.92 -27.49
CA SER A 12 -52.66 -0.61 -28.07
C SER A 12 -51.22 -0.63 -28.54
N SER A 13 -50.99 -0.64 -29.85
CA SER A 13 -49.66 -0.52 -30.45
C SER A 13 -49.08 0.86 -30.14
N ILE A 14 -48.05 0.92 -29.33
CA ILE A 14 -47.31 2.15 -29.07
C ILE A 14 -46.66 2.57 -30.41
N PRO A 15 -46.86 3.81 -30.89
CA PRO A 15 -46.26 4.26 -32.14
C PRO A 15 -44.72 4.16 -32.06
N ILE A 16 -44.11 3.66 -33.12
CA ILE A 16 -42.63 3.51 -33.22
C ILE A 16 -41.92 4.82 -32.91
N SER A 17 -42.52 5.97 -33.28
CA SER A 17 -42.00 7.30 -32.95
C SER A 17 -41.84 7.55 -31.44
N VAL A 18 -42.75 7.04 -30.61
CA VAL A 18 -42.65 7.17 -29.14
C VAL A 18 -41.53 6.31 -28.60
N ILE A 19 -41.33 5.12 -29.16
CA ILE A 19 -40.22 4.23 -28.79
C ILE A 19 -38.87 4.88 -29.15
N LEU A 20 -38.75 5.47 -30.33
CA LEU A 20 -37.56 6.15 -30.80
C LEU A 20 -37.24 7.41 -29.97
N LEU A 21 -38.24 8.20 -29.60
CA LEU A 21 -38.06 9.35 -28.69
C LEU A 21 -37.60 8.91 -27.30
N PHE A 22 -38.15 7.83 -26.77
CA PHE A 22 -37.73 7.29 -25.49
C PHE A 22 -36.29 6.75 -25.54
N LEU A 23 -35.91 6.00 -26.56
CA LEU A 23 -34.56 5.50 -26.76
C LEU A 23 -33.56 6.65 -26.98
N GLY A 24 -33.95 7.67 -27.77
CA GLY A 24 -33.09 8.87 -27.97
C GLY A 24 -32.91 9.67 -26.68
N GLY A 25 -33.97 9.83 -25.91
CA GLY A 25 -33.94 10.48 -24.59
C GLY A 25 -33.07 9.71 -23.58
N CYS A 26 -33.21 8.38 -23.53
CA CYS A 26 -32.35 7.52 -22.71
C CYS A 26 -30.89 7.62 -23.14
N TYR A 27 -30.61 7.52 -24.45
CA TYR A 27 -29.26 7.66 -25.00
C TYR A 27 -28.65 9.00 -24.62
N TRP A 28 -29.37 10.10 -24.80
CA TRP A 28 -28.92 11.45 -24.48
C TRP A 28 -28.69 11.62 -22.98
N TRP A 29 -29.58 11.07 -22.13
CA TRP A 29 -29.48 11.09 -20.67
C TRP A 29 -28.26 10.28 -20.17
N PHE A 30 -27.99 9.12 -20.77
CA PHE A 30 -26.85 8.28 -20.40
C PHE A 30 -25.50 8.89 -20.81
N ILE A 31 -25.41 9.40 -22.02
CA ILE A 31 -24.12 9.83 -22.60
C ILE A 31 -23.78 11.28 -22.30
N HIS A 32 -24.74 12.22 -22.49
CA HIS A 32 -24.45 13.63 -22.30
C HIS A 32 -24.52 14.11 -20.85
N LEU A 33 -25.30 13.48 -19.98
CA LEU A 33 -25.36 13.84 -18.57
C LEU A 33 -24.40 13.02 -17.68
N GLY A 34 -23.54 12.17 -18.26
CA GLY A 34 -22.53 11.41 -17.53
C GLY A 34 -23.07 10.37 -16.54
N ASN A 35 -24.36 10.01 -16.68
CA ASN A 35 -25.02 9.06 -15.76
C ASN A 35 -24.59 7.61 -16.01
N LEU A 36 -23.86 7.32 -17.11
CA LEU A 36 -23.31 6.00 -17.38
C LEU A 36 -22.39 5.55 -16.24
N ASN A 37 -21.56 6.46 -15.71
CA ASN A 37 -20.65 6.17 -14.61
C ASN A 37 -21.40 5.86 -13.30
N LYS A 38 -22.57 6.44 -13.08
CA LYS A 38 -23.43 6.13 -11.91
C LYS A 38 -24.04 4.74 -11.98
N ILE A 39 -24.44 4.29 -13.19
CA ILE A 39 -25.02 2.97 -13.39
C ILE A 39 -23.95 1.89 -13.37
N VAL A 40 -22.78 2.14 -13.96
CA VAL A 40 -21.65 1.23 -13.87
C VAL A 40 -21.25 1.05 -12.40
N SER A 41 -21.20 2.12 -11.60
CA SER A 41 -20.94 2.01 -10.15
C SER A 41 -22.04 1.25 -9.40
N TYR A 42 -23.31 1.38 -9.80
CA TYR A 42 -24.43 0.61 -9.23
C TYR A 42 -24.37 -0.87 -9.63
N ALA A 43 -24.09 -1.17 -10.89
CA ALA A 43 -23.99 -2.55 -11.37
C ALA A 43 -22.79 -3.30 -10.77
N THR A 44 -21.70 -2.59 -10.50
CA THR A 44 -20.49 -3.16 -9.88
C THR A 44 -20.63 -3.34 -8.37
N SER A 45 -21.57 -2.65 -7.70
CA SER A 45 -21.84 -2.86 -6.27
C SER A 45 -22.49 -4.23 -5.95
N PHE A 46 -23.00 -4.93 -6.96
CA PHE A 46 -23.56 -6.29 -6.83
C PHE A 46 -22.54 -7.40 -7.16
N LEU A 47 -21.35 -7.06 -7.64
CA LEU A 47 -20.28 -8.04 -7.83
C LEU A 47 -19.50 -8.20 -6.53
N PRO A 48 -19.01 -9.41 -6.17
CA PRO A 48 -18.20 -9.60 -5.00
C PRO A 48 -16.98 -8.67 -5.09
N ASN A 49 -16.77 -7.90 -4.04
CA ASN A 49 -16.00 -6.66 -3.94
C ASN A 49 -14.51 -6.86 -4.26
N ASN A 50 -14.14 -6.78 -5.53
CA ASN A 50 -12.75 -6.73 -6.03
C ASN A 50 -12.39 -5.35 -6.59
N GLN A 51 -13.07 -4.27 -6.14
CA GLN A 51 -12.78 -2.94 -6.67
C GLN A 51 -11.75 -2.17 -5.83
N PRO A 52 -10.74 -1.61 -6.50
CA PRO A 52 -9.83 -0.65 -5.88
C PRO A 52 -10.54 0.68 -5.62
N ALA A 53 -10.15 1.32 -4.51
CA ALA A 53 -10.67 2.63 -4.12
C ALA A 53 -10.46 3.68 -5.21
N THR A 54 -11.52 4.39 -5.60
CA THR A 54 -11.41 5.58 -6.46
C THR A 54 -10.84 6.74 -5.66
N ILE A 55 -9.72 7.29 -6.13
CA ILE A 55 -9.03 8.42 -5.51
C ILE A 55 -9.87 9.71 -5.73
N PRO A 56 -10.14 10.52 -4.69
CA PRO A 56 -10.90 11.74 -4.85
C PRO A 56 -10.17 12.76 -5.74
N VAL A 57 -10.89 13.41 -6.65
CA VAL A 57 -10.42 14.60 -7.34
C VAL A 57 -10.41 15.74 -6.32
N ILE A 58 -9.25 16.03 -5.78
CA ILE A 58 -9.08 17.11 -4.81
C ILE A 58 -8.92 18.41 -5.56
N LYS A 59 -9.71 19.44 -5.19
CA LYS A 59 -9.64 20.79 -5.80
C LYS A 59 -8.27 21.44 -5.53
N GLU A 60 -7.78 22.19 -6.50
CA GLU A 60 -6.47 22.84 -6.47
C GLU A 60 -6.13 23.56 -5.17
N ALA A 61 -4.89 23.37 -4.70
CA ALA A 61 -4.34 24.11 -3.56
C ALA A 61 -3.97 25.55 -3.97
N PRO A 62 -4.04 26.54 -3.05
CA PRO A 62 -3.60 27.91 -3.36
C PRO A 62 -2.10 27.97 -3.64
N SER A 63 -1.73 28.70 -4.68
CA SER A 63 -0.39 28.79 -5.30
C SER A 63 0.65 29.63 -4.54
N THR A 64 0.54 29.80 -3.23
CA THR A 64 1.52 30.59 -2.47
C THR A 64 2.48 29.69 -1.71
N TYR A 65 3.68 29.53 -2.26
CA TYR A 65 4.78 28.74 -1.71
C TYR A 65 5.81 29.60 -1.01
N GLU A 66 6.08 29.32 0.29
CA GLU A 66 7.37 29.60 0.91
C GLU A 66 8.25 28.34 0.82
N PRO A 67 9.53 28.46 0.40
CA PRO A 67 10.40 27.29 0.33
C PRO A 67 10.75 26.80 1.73
N ILE A 68 10.43 25.55 1.99
CA ILE A 68 10.77 24.87 3.25
C ILE A 68 12.28 24.71 3.36
N ALA A 69 12.83 25.12 4.49
CA ALA A 69 14.23 24.95 4.84
C ALA A 69 14.66 23.47 4.70
N LYS A 70 15.86 23.25 4.15
CA LYS A 70 16.46 21.93 3.95
C LYS A 70 16.44 21.14 5.25
N LEU A 71 15.80 19.96 5.21
CA LEU A 71 15.93 18.97 6.29
C LEU A 71 17.42 18.59 6.46
N PRO A 72 17.90 18.44 7.70
CA PRO A 72 19.23 17.92 7.96
C PRO A 72 19.34 16.49 7.39
N GLN A 73 20.34 16.27 6.53
CA GLN A 73 20.70 14.92 6.11
C GLN A 73 21.26 14.17 7.32
N ALA A 74 20.77 12.95 7.55
CA ALA A 74 21.35 12.07 8.55
C ALA A 74 22.84 11.82 8.24
N PRO A 75 23.73 11.82 9.23
CA PRO A 75 25.15 11.58 9.00
C PRO A 75 25.37 10.18 8.45
N ILE A 76 26.12 10.08 7.36
CA ILE A 76 26.64 8.83 6.83
C ILE A 76 27.67 8.33 7.83
N VAL A 77 27.32 7.32 8.62
CA VAL A 77 28.27 6.63 9.48
C VAL A 77 29.10 5.70 8.60
N THR A 78 30.30 6.14 8.27
CA THR A 78 31.33 5.30 7.67
C THR A 78 31.87 4.38 8.77
N SER A 79 31.42 3.14 8.78
CA SER A 79 31.96 2.11 9.68
C SER A 79 33.26 1.56 9.11
N THR A 80 34.37 2.10 9.54
CA THR A 80 35.68 1.46 9.46
C THR A 80 36.00 0.88 10.84
N ASN A 81 35.90 -0.44 10.94
CA ASN A 81 36.79 -1.29 11.74
C ASN A 81 36.19 -2.72 11.82
N SER A 82 36.84 -3.62 11.08
CA SER A 82 36.67 -5.06 11.19
C SER A 82 37.68 -5.58 12.21
N PRO A 83 37.30 -6.35 13.22
CA PRO A 83 38.25 -7.10 14.03
C PRO A 83 38.64 -8.39 13.31
N GLN A 84 39.96 -8.62 13.23
CA GLN A 84 40.60 -9.85 12.76
C GLN A 84 40.19 -11.06 13.60
N ALA A 85 39.82 -12.16 12.96
CA ALA A 85 39.63 -13.46 13.58
C ALA A 85 40.95 -14.23 13.66
N PRO A 86 41.17 -15.05 14.69
CA PRO A 86 42.40 -15.80 14.87
C PRO A 86 42.48 -17.03 13.94
N THR A 87 43.67 -17.27 13.44
CA THR A 87 44.09 -18.35 12.54
C THR A 87 44.09 -19.71 13.26
N PRO A 88 43.57 -20.78 12.66
CA PRO A 88 43.89 -22.13 13.11
C PRO A 88 45.09 -22.71 12.36
N ILE A 89 45.91 -23.38 13.12
CA ILE A 89 47.15 -24.07 12.71
C ILE A 89 46.79 -25.30 11.86
N SER A 90 47.43 -25.44 10.69
CA SER A 90 47.33 -26.56 9.78
C SER A 90 48.44 -27.57 10.01
N THR A 91 48.10 -28.84 9.92
CA THR A 91 49.07 -29.92 9.73
C THR A 91 48.84 -30.57 8.34
N PRO A 92 49.87 -30.90 7.57
CA PRO A 92 49.75 -31.24 6.17
C PRO A 92 49.63 -32.74 5.95
N THR A 93 48.79 -33.12 4.99
CA THR A 93 48.88 -34.46 4.36
C THR A 93 48.92 -34.28 2.85
N ASN A 94 50.05 -34.60 2.26
CA ASN A 94 50.30 -34.61 0.83
C ASN A 94 49.66 -35.81 0.15
N ILE A 95 48.83 -35.58 -0.87
CA ILE A 95 48.48 -36.53 -1.93
C ILE A 95 48.61 -35.77 -3.26
N PRO A 96 49.38 -36.25 -4.24
CA PRO A 96 49.51 -35.61 -5.54
C PRO A 96 48.29 -35.91 -6.41
N GLN A 97 47.54 -34.89 -6.76
CA GLN A 97 46.52 -34.98 -7.83
C GLN A 97 47.01 -34.27 -9.08
N ALA A 98 46.78 -34.95 -10.23
CA ALA A 98 47.09 -34.49 -11.57
C ALA A 98 46.37 -33.13 -11.91
N PRO A 99 46.92 -32.31 -12.81
CA PRO A 99 46.37 -31.00 -13.13
C PRO A 99 45.09 -31.14 -13.95
N VAL A 100 43.96 -30.82 -13.31
CA VAL A 100 42.70 -30.57 -14.00
C VAL A 100 42.76 -29.13 -14.54
N SER A 101 42.80 -29.00 -15.85
CA SER A 101 42.71 -27.72 -16.54
C SER A 101 41.32 -27.09 -16.29
N THR A 102 41.26 -26.12 -15.38
CA THR A 102 40.07 -25.28 -15.12
C THR A 102 39.90 -24.32 -16.29
N PRO A 103 38.72 -24.23 -16.93
CA PRO A 103 38.51 -23.23 -17.94
C PRO A 103 38.51 -21.85 -17.23
N THR A 104 39.46 -20.99 -17.59
CA THR A 104 39.57 -19.62 -17.12
C THR A 104 38.42 -18.82 -17.73
N THR A 105 37.32 -18.73 -17.00
CA THR A 105 36.24 -17.79 -17.33
C THR A 105 36.78 -16.37 -17.11
N LYS A 106 37.00 -15.63 -18.20
CA LYS A 106 37.32 -14.19 -18.11
C LYS A 106 36.31 -13.52 -17.20
N PRO A 107 36.72 -12.67 -16.26
CA PRO A 107 35.79 -11.86 -15.48
C PRO A 107 34.95 -11.03 -16.44
N GLN A 108 33.64 -11.31 -16.48
CA GLN A 108 32.70 -10.52 -17.28
C GLN A 108 32.64 -9.13 -16.62
N ALA A 109 32.92 -8.07 -17.39
CA ALA A 109 32.82 -6.70 -16.92
C ALA A 109 31.44 -6.49 -16.27
N PRO A 110 31.34 -5.74 -15.15
CA PRO A 110 30.06 -5.48 -14.52
C PRO A 110 29.10 -4.85 -15.54
N LEU A 111 27.95 -5.44 -15.74
CA LEU A 111 26.90 -4.87 -16.59
C LEU A 111 26.60 -3.46 -16.11
N ALA A 112 26.63 -2.49 -17.05
CA ALA A 112 26.31 -1.10 -16.71
C ALA A 112 24.91 -1.02 -16.09
N GLN A 113 24.81 -0.41 -14.89
CA GLN A 113 23.53 -0.24 -14.21
C GLN A 113 22.60 0.64 -15.03
N THR A 114 21.37 0.17 -15.25
CA THR A 114 20.33 0.96 -15.90
C THR A 114 19.85 2.10 -14.99
N PRO A 115 19.20 3.16 -15.51
CA PRO A 115 18.59 4.19 -14.67
C PRO A 115 17.59 3.61 -13.64
N TRP A 116 16.89 2.53 -13.98
CA TRP A 116 16.03 1.81 -13.04
C TRP A 116 16.83 1.17 -11.90
N ASP A 117 17.96 0.54 -12.20
CA ASP A 117 18.80 -0.11 -11.19
C ASP A 117 19.42 0.87 -10.20
N LYS A 118 19.53 2.14 -10.58
CA LYS A 118 19.99 3.23 -9.71
C LYS A 118 18.93 3.72 -8.72
N LYS A 119 17.65 3.34 -8.89
CA LYS A 119 16.60 3.65 -7.90
C LYS A 119 16.84 2.80 -6.65
N ALA A 120 16.92 3.45 -5.49
CA ALA A 120 17.22 2.77 -4.23
C ALA A 120 16.12 1.77 -3.87
N ILE A 121 14.86 2.18 -3.95
CA ILE A 121 13.69 1.32 -3.76
C ILE A 121 12.90 1.27 -5.06
N ARG A 122 12.70 0.05 -5.55
CA ARG A 122 11.89 -0.31 -6.71
C ARG A 122 10.78 -1.23 -6.21
N GLY A 123 9.79 -0.61 -5.57
CA GLY A 123 8.79 -1.33 -4.78
C GLY A 123 7.53 -1.68 -5.57
N ILE A 124 6.90 -2.77 -5.18
CA ILE A 124 5.55 -3.12 -5.62
C ILE A 124 4.68 -3.50 -4.44
N TYR A 125 3.46 -2.96 -4.40
CA TYR A 125 2.47 -3.35 -3.40
C TYR A 125 1.84 -4.70 -3.75
N LEU A 126 1.72 -5.55 -2.74
CA LEU A 126 1.08 -6.85 -2.85
C LEU A 126 -0.18 -6.89 -1.99
N SER A 127 -1.28 -7.30 -2.59
CA SER A 127 -2.51 -7.56 -1.87
C SER A 127 -2.34 -8.79 -0.96
N ARG A 128 -3.11 -8.81 0.15
CA ARG A 128 -3.28 -9.99 0.99
C ARG A 128 -3.66 -11.26 0.21
N TYR A 129 -4.28 -11.13 -0.95
CA TYR A 129 -4.59 -12.27 -1.85
C TYR A 129 -3.37 -13.06 -2.31
N GLN A 130 -2.18 -12.51 -2.18
CA GLN A 130 -0.95 -13.25 -2.49
C GLN A 130 -0.68 -14.42 -1.53
N VAL A 131 -1.24 -14.39 -0.33
CA VAL A 131 -1.05 -15.41 0.71
C VAL A 131 -2.36 -16.08 1.14
N THR A 132 -3.53 -15.51 0.79
CA THR A 132 -4.82 -16.16 1.02
C THR A 132 -4.93 -17.46 0.20
N ASN A 133 -5.83 -18.32 0.54
CA ASN A 133 -5.97 -19.67 -0.01
C ASN A 133 -4.79 -20.60 0.35
N ASN A 134 -4.14 -20.37 1.50
CA ASN A 134 -3.04 -21.21 2.02
C ASN A 134 -1.89 -21.40 1.03
N ALA A 135 -1.49 -20.34 0.32
CA ALA A 135 -0.30 -20.42 -0.53
C ALA A 135 0.86 -21.06 0.25
N ASP A 136 1.43 -22.11 -0.28
CA ASP A 136 2.50 -22.88 0.36
C ASP A 136 3.87 -22.19 0.22
N GLU A 137 4.86 -22.72 0.92
CA GLU A 137 6.22 -22.18 0.92
C GLU A 137 6.81 -22.07 -0.49
N GLN A 138 6.65 -23.11 -1.30
CA GLN A 138 7.17 -23.13 -2.67
C GLN A 138 6.56 -22.01 -3.49
N THR A 139 5.24 -21.87 -3.47
CA THR A 139 4.51 -20.84 -4.19
C THR A 139 4.95 -19.43 -3.78
N ILE A 140 5.11 -19.18 -2.48
CA ILE A 140 5.53 -17.87 -1.97
C ILE A 140 6.95 -17.55 -2.43
N ARG A 141 7.90 -18.50 -2.30
CA ARG A 141 9.28 -18.30 -2.74
C ARG A 141 9.39 -18.09 -4.25
N GLU A 142 8.60 -18.81 -5.04
CA GLU A 142 8.55 -18.63 -6.50
C GLU A 142 8.03 -17.24 -6.89
N ARG A 143 7.01 -16.72 -6.19
CA ARG A 143 6.51 -15.36 -6.41
C ARG A 143 7.57 -14.31 -6.09
N VAL A 144 8.31 -14.44 -4.99
CA VAL A 144 9.42 -13.53 -4.66
C VAL A 144 10.46 -13.52 -5.79
N ARG A 145 10.90 -14.70 -6.26
CA ARG A 145 11.84 -14.81 -7.39
C ARG A 145 11.27 -14.21 -8.68
N TYR A 146 9.98 -14.38 -8.92
CA TYR A 146 9.30 -13.77 -10.05
C TYR A 146 9.41 -12.25 -10.01
N TYR A 147 9.06 -11.59 -8.90
CA TYR A 147 9.14 -10.13 -8.78
C TYR A 147 10.59 -9.64 -8.94
N ARG A 148 11.55 -10.35 -8.36
CA ARG A 148 12.98 -10.06 -8.58
C ARG A 148 13.35 -10.07 -10.04
N ALA A 149 12.91 -11.06 -10.79
CA ALA A 149 13.15 -11.19 -12.23
C ALA A 149 12.49 -10.07 -13.05
N GLN A 150 11.43 -9.43 -12.54
CA GLN A 150 10.84 -8.25 -13.15
C GLN A 150 11.58 -6.94 -12.84
N GLY A 151 12.67 -6.97 -12.06
CA GLY A 151 13.46 -5.79 -11.69
C GLY A 151 13.00 -5.09 -10.42
N ILE A 152 12.06 -5.69 -9.68
CA ILE A 152 11.62 -5.23 -8.36
C ILE A 152 12.68 -5.62 -7.31
N ASN A 153 12.94 -4.74 -6.35
CA ASN A 153 13.82 -5.02 -5.21
C ASN A 153 13.16 -4.88 -3.84
N THR A 154 11.87 -4.53 -3.81
CA THR A 154 11.16 -4.34 -2.56
C THR A 154 9.71 -4.80 -2.71
N LEU A 155 9.29 -5.71 -1.84
CA LEU A 155 7.90 -6.18 -1.75
C LEU A 155 7.22 -5.46 -0.58
N ILE A 156 6.06 -4.85 -0.83
CA ILE A 156 5.28 -4.12 0.17
C ILE A 156 3.99 -4.90 0.35
N HIS A 157 3.90 -5.72 1.40
CA HIS A 157 2.81 -6.67 1.58
C HIS A 157 1.91 -6.31 2.76
N GLY A 158 0.58 -6.35 2.53
CA GLY A 158 -0.42 -6.12 3.56
C GLY A 158 -0.31 -7.12 4.72
N VAL A 159 -0.12 -6.62 5.93
CA VAL A 159 -0.06 -7.42 7.18
C VAL A 159 -1.16 -7.05 8.16
N TRP A 160 -1.75 -5.89 7.97
CA TRP A 160 -2.89 -5.35 8.73
C TRP A 160 -3.89 -4.74 7.75
N GLY A 161 -5.17 -4.92 7.99
CA GLY A 161 -6.22 -4.26 7.19
C GLY A 161 -7.59 -4.54 7.76
N ASN A 162 -8.44 -3.53 7.72
CA ASN A 162 -9.83 -3.62 8.15
C ASN A 162 -10.02 -4.14 9.61
N GLY A 163 -9.12 -3.74 10.51
CA GLY A 163 -9.21 -4.10 11.93
C GLY A 163 -8.69 -5.48 12.29
N CYS A 164 -7.93 -6.16 11.42
CA CYS A 164 -7.35 -7.46 11.70
C CYS A 164 -5.97 -7.66 11.05
N THR A 165 -5.22 -8.65 11.52
CA THR A 165 -3.86 -8.99 11.05
C THR A 165 -3.87 -10.18 10.08
N MET A 166 -2.89 -10.21 9.16
CA MET A 166 -2.61 -11.35 8.29
C MET A 166 -1.54 -12.28 8.89
N TYR A 167 -1.45 -12.30 10.20
CA TYR A 167 -0.65 -13.23 11.00
C TYR A 167 -1.39 -13.50 12.32
N ASN A 168 -1.06 -14.58 13.00
CA ASN A 168 -1.63 -14.89 14.30
C ASN A 168 -1.06 -13.94 15.37
N SER A 169 -1.90 -13.05 15.88
CA SER A 169 -1.60 -12.03 16.87
C SER A 169 -2.15 -12.43 18.24
N GLU A 170 -1.29 -12.49 19.23
CA GLU A 170 -1.70 -12.69 20.63
C GLU A 170 -2.36 -11.42 21.20
N VAL A 171 -1.94 -10.24 20.73
CA VAL A 171 -2.56 -8.96 21.11
C VAL A 171 -4.02 -8.91 20.66
N LEU A 172 -4.33 -9.32 19.43
CA LEU A 172 -5.72 -9.41 18.96
C LEU A 172 -6.51 -10.45 19.77
N GLN A 173 -5.93 -11.61 20.01
CA GLN A 173 -6.60 -12.68 20.78
C GLN A 173 -6.97 -12.20 22.20
N GLN A 174 -6.06 -11.52 22.88
CA GLN A 174 -6.29 -11.03 24.25
C GLN A 174 -7.25 -9.83 24.28
N THR A 175 -7.21 -8.97 23.28
CA THR A 175 -7.96 -7.71 23.29
C THR A 175 -9.33 -7.84 22.64
N LEU A 176 -9.44 -8.65 21.57
CA LEU A 176 -10.61 -8.72 20.71
C LEU A 176 -11.21 -10.13 20.61
N GLY A 177 -10.55 -11.15 21.13
CA GLY A 177 -11.05 -12.52 21.16
C GLY A 177 -10.80 -13.35 19.90
N PHE A 178 -10.07 -12.83 18.92
CA PHE A 178 -9.66 -13.55 17.71
C PHE A 178 -8.21 -13.26 17.34
N LYS A 179 -7.54 -14.18 16.61
CA LYS A 179 -6.09 -14.08 16.36
C LYS A 179 -5.71 -13.33 15.07
N SER A 180 -6.59 -13.33 14.09
CA SER A 180 -6.25 -12.82 12.75
C SER A 180 -7.49 -12.49 11.93
N CYS A 181 -7.31 -11.97 10.72
CA CYS A 181 -8.38 -11.86 9.74
C CYS A 181 -9.02 -13.24 9.47
N PRO A 182 -10.32 -13.28 9.09
CA PRO A 182 -11.04 -14.55 8.84
C PRO A 182 -10.63 -15.20 7.50
N ASN A 183 -9.40 -15.01 7.07
CA ASN A 183 -8.84 -15.57 5.84
C ASN A 183 -7.91 -16.74 6.18
N GLN A 184 -7.87 -17.73 5.29
CA GLN A 184 -6.89 -18.80 5.42
C GLN A 184 -5.53 -18.36 4.87
N PHE A 185 -4.48 -18.56 5.65
CA PHE A 185 -3.08 -18.34 5.26
C PHE A 185 -2.18 -19.28 6.07
N GLN A 186 -1.00 -19.57 5.54
CA GLN A 186 0.01 -20.34 6.26
C GLN A 186 0.67 -19.47 7.32
N ASP A 187 0.88 -20.03 8.52
CA ASP A 187 1.43 -19.28 9.66
C ASP A 187 2.82 -18.67 9.37
N LYS A 188 3.61 -19.36 8.57
CA LYS A 188 4.98 -18.98 8.21
C LYS A 188 5.11 -18.24 6.89
N TRP A 189 4.00 -17.79 6.29
CA TRP A 189 4.05 -17.19 4.97
C TRP A 189 4.99 -15.99 4.89
N LEU A 190 5.01 -15.15 5.92
CA LEU A 190 5.84 -13.95 5.94
C LEU A 190 7.30 -14.27 6.22
N ASP A 191 7.59 -15.28 7.07
CA ASP A 191 8.95 -15.77 7.27
C ASP A 191 9.56 -16.28 5.96
N TRP A 192 8.81 -17.07 5.18
CA TRP A 192 9.24 -17.57 3.88
C TRP A 192 9.46 -16.45 2.86
N MET A 193 8.59 -15.44 2.87
CA MET A 193 8.72 -14.26 2.00
C MET A 193 9.97 -13.46 2.34
N ILE A 194 10.20 -13.14 3.62
CA ILE A 194 11.37 -12.38 4.09
C ILE A 194 12.67 -13.14 3.77
N ASP A 195 12.71 -14.42 4.12
CA ASP A 195 13.90 -15.28 3.88
C ASP A 195 14.27 -15.32 2.39
N GLU A 196 13.29 -15.60 1.51
CA GLU A 196 13.55 -15.64 0.08
C GLU A 196 13.89 -14.26 -0.49
N ALA A 197 13.22 -13.21 -0.05
CA ALA A 197 13.52 -11.85 -0.49
C ALA A 197 14.97 -11.45 -0.16
N HIS A 198 15.41 -11.72 1.05
CA HIS A 198 16.79 -11.44 1.47
C HIS A 198 17.82 -12.28 0.68
N LYS A 199 17.53 -13.55 0.38
CA LYS A 199 18.36 -14.37 -0.52
C LYS A 199 18.47 -13.79 -1.93
N GLN A 200 17.43 -13.09 -2.39
CA GLN A 200 17.41 -12.44 -3.69
C GLN A 200 17.96 -10.98 -3.65
N GLY A 201 18.45 -10.50 -2.51
CA GLY A 201 18.89 -9.12 -2.31
C GLY A 201 17.74 -8.11 -2.40
N MET A 202 16.55 -8.50 -1.95
CA MET A 202 15.34 -7.69 -1.90
C MET A 202 14.99 -7.33 -0.46
N GLN A 203 14.15 -6.29 -0.29
CA GLN A 203 13.53 -5.90 0.97
C GLN A 203 12.07 -6.34 1.02
N VAL A 204 11.55 -6.53 2.26
CA VAL A 204 10.12 -6.73 2.53
C VAL A 204 9.65 -5.64 3.49
N HIS A 205 8.67 -4.85 3.06
CA HIS A 205 8.02 -3.86 3.88
C HIS A 205 6.64 -4.38 4.31
N ALA A 206 6.38 -4.37 5.59
CA ALA A 206 5.07 -4.72 6.14
C ALA A 206 4.12 -3.54 5.99
N TYR A 207 3.06 -3.72 5.20
CA TYR A 207 2.09 -2.68 4.92
C TYR A 207 0.89 -2.77 5.86
N PHE A 208 0.72 -1.73 6.67
CA PHE A 208 -0.45 -1.55 7.52
C PHE A 208 -1.57 -0.89 6.71
N GLU A 209 -2.06 -1.65 5.74
CA GLU A 209 -3.16 -1.30 4.85
C GLU A 209 -4.39 -0.86 5.65
N LYS A 210 -5.10 0.16 5.22
CA LYS A 210 -6.23 0.79 5.91
C LYS A 210 -5.91 1.45 7.27
N GLY A 211 -4.69 1.40 7.75
CA GLY A 211 -4.27 2.14 8.94
C GLY A 211 -5.29 2.11 10.08
N ILE A 212 -5.82 3.26 10.46
CA ILE A 212 -6.85 3.42 11.49
C ILE A 212 -8.29 3.36 10.94
N LYS A 213 -8.49 3.05 9.66
CA LYS A 213 -9.81 3.01 9.03
C LYS A 213 -10.33 1.59 8.91
N ILE A 214 -11.63 1.43 9.11
CA ILE A 214 -12.33 0.15 8.97
C ILE A 214 -13.61 0.32 8.15
N ASP A 215 -14.04 -0.76 7.52
CA ASP A 215 -15.34 -0.83 6.84
C ASP A 215 -16.40 -1.38 7.80
N LYS A 216 -17.65 -1.26 7.41
CA LYS A 216 -18.77 -1.82 8.19
C LYS A 216 -18.72 -3.36 8.35
N ASN A 217 -18.04 -4.06 7.43
CA ASN A 217 -17.83 -5.50 7.49
C ASN A 217 -16.57 -5.91 8.28
N SER A 218 -15.90 -4.96 8.94
CA SER A 218 -14.76 -5.25 9.81
C SER A 218 -15.18 -6.17 10.96
N PRO A 219 -14.35 -7.15 11.35
CA PRO A 219 -14.63 -8.02 12.51
C PRO A 219 -14.73 -7.26 13.83
N ILE A 220 -14.25 -6.01 13.88
CA ILE A 220 -14.31 -5.19 15.11
C ILE A 220 -15.35 -4.06 15.02
N TYR A 221 -16.11 -3.94 13.95
CA TYR A 221 -17.01 -2.80 13.74
C TYR A 221 -18.04 -2.64 14.87
N ASP A 222 -18.79 -3.71 15.20
CA ASP A 222 -19.84 -3.64 16.23
C ASP A 222 -19.23 -3.37 17.62
N MET A 223 -18.07 -3.95 17.91
CA MET A 223 -17.33 -3.67 19.12
C MET A 223 -16.87 -2.20 19.19
N ALA A 224 -16.32 -1.69 18.10
CA ALA A 224 -15.85 -0.30 18.00
C ALA A 224 -17.01 0.70 18.19
N VAL A 225 -18.20 0.39 17.66
CA VAL A 225 -19.41 1.17 17.89
C VAL A 225 -19.81 1.12 19.39
N SER A 226 -19.91 -0.07 19.96
CA SER A 226 -20.36 -0.24 21.37
C SER A 226 -19.40 0.39 22.38
N LYS A 227 -18.10 0.34 22.11
CA LYS A 227 -17.04 0.92 22.95
C LYS A 227 -16.75 2.40 22.66
N LYS A 228 -17.46 3.01 21.72
CA LYS A 228 -17.24 4.39 21.27
C LYS A 228 -15.79 4.63 20.80
N TRP A 229 -15.23 3.68 20.07
CA TRP A 229 -13.88 3.75 19.51
C TRP A 229 -13.83 4.49 18.16
N LEU A 230 -14.99 4.82 17.60
CA LEU A 230 -15.08 5.47 16.29
C LEU A 230 -15.21 6.97 16.44
N VAL A 231 -14.50 7.69 15.58
CA VAL A 231 -14.79 9.12 15.35
C VAL A 231 -16.23 9.24 14.84
N PRO A 232 -17.04 10.16 15.38
CA PRO A 232 -18.40 10.39 14.86
C PRO A 232 -18.37 10.72 13.36
N GLY A 233 -19.27 10.09 12.59
CA GLY A 233 -19.41 10.31 11.15
C GLY A 233 -18.79 9.21 10.31
N VAL A 234 -18.81 9.43 9.00
CA VAL A 234 -18.32 8.50 7.98
C VAL A 234 -17.33 9.23 7.11
N ASP A 235 -16.15 8.65 6.95
CA ASP A 235 -15.15 9.16 6.01
C ASP A 235 -15.50 8.69 4.60
N LYS A 236 -15.84 9.63 3.72
CA LYS A 236 -16.20 9.43 2.31
C LYS A 236 -15.12 9.92 1.36
N THR A 237 -13.87 9.98 1.80
CA THR A 237 -12.72 10.39 0.99
C THR A 237 -12.66 9.63 -0.32
N TYR A 238 -12.98 8.34 -0.29
CA TYR A 238 -12.99 7.49 -1.47
C TYR A 238 -14.42 7.27 -1.95
N ALA A 239 -14.69 7.63 -3.20
CA ALA A 239 -16.04 7.54 -3.76
C ALA A 239 -16.57 6.10 -3.75
N GLY A 240 -17.77 5.93 -3.18
CA GLY A 240 -18.45 4.64 -3.10
C GLY A 240 -17.99 3.73 -1.95
N ILE A 241 -17.06 4.18 -1.11
CA ILE A 241 -16.59 3.44 0.06
C ILE A 241 -16.80 4.28 1.31
N ASP A 242 -17.57 3.75 2.25
CA ASP A 242 -17.76 4.33 3.57
C ASP A 242 -16.72 3.74 4.53
N HIS A 243 -15.83 4.59 5.05
CA HIS A 243 -14.89 4.20 6.09
C HIS A 243 -15.30 4.77 7.44
N TYR A 244 -15.04 4.00 8.48
CA TYR A 244 -15.19 4.40 9.88
C TYR A 244 -13.80 4.51 10.49
N VAL A 245 -13.52 5.64 11.14
CA VAL A 245 -12.18 5.94 11.64
C VAL A 245 -12.10 5.57 13.11
N LEU A 246 -11.17 4.69 13.46
CA LEU A 246 -10.83 4.38 14.84
C LEU A 246 -10.11 5.57 15.47
N ASP A 247 -10.64 6.06 16.58
CA ASP A 247 -10.16 7.27 17.22
C ASP A 247 -8.96 7.00 18.12
N VAL A 248 -7.77 7.40 17.68
CA VAL A 248 -6.54 7.22 18.48
C VAL A 248 -6.44 8.15 19.68
N GLU A 249 -7.40 9.06 19.88
CA GLU A 249 -7.57 9.80 21.14
C GLU A 249 -8.15 8.89 22.24
N VAL A 250 -8.83 7.81 21.86
CA VAL A 250 -9.30 6.78 22.79
C VAL A 250 -8.11 5.91 23.21
N PRO A 251 -7.75 5.89 24.51
CA PRO A 251 -6.54 5.20 24.98
C PRO A 251 -6.48 3.72 24.63
N GLU A 252 -7.62 3.03 24.60
CA GLU A 252 -7.71 1.62 24.25
C GLU A 252 -7.34 1.40 22.77
N VAL A 253 -7.78 2.29 21.88
CA VAL A 253 -7.47 2.25 20.44
C VAL A 253 -5.98 2.53 20.22
N ALA A 254 -5.46 3.61 20.82
CA ALA A 254 -4.03 3.94 20.71
C ALA A 254 -3.15 2.79 21.23
N ASN A 255 -3.50 2.21 22.37
CA ASN A 255 -2.77 1.09 22.95
C ASN A 255 -2.86 -0.18 22.09
N LEU A 256 -4.01 -0.44 21.46
CA LEU A 256 -4.17 -1.57 20.55
C LEU A 256 -3.18 -1.47 19.38
N PHE A 257 -3.14 -0.33 18.68
CA PHE A 257 -2.22 -0.13 17.57
C PHE A 257 -0.75 -0.19 17.97
N LYS A 258 -0.38 0.44 19.10
CA LYS A 258 1.00 0.38 19.62
C LYS A 258 1.40 -1.06 19.94
N LYS A 259 0.56 -1.82 20.64
CA LYS A 259 0.85 -3.21 21.00
C LYS A 259 0.96 -4.12 19.77
N ILE A 260 0.06 -3.99 18.78
CA ILE A 260 0.12 -4.74 17.51
C ILE A 260 1.41 -4.44 16.77
N SER A 261 1.80 -3.16 16.69
CA SER A 261 3.02 -2.75 16.00
C SER A 261 4.28 -3.28 16.68
N ILE A 262 4.33 -3.26 18.00
CA ILE A 262 5.42 -3.84 18.80
C ILE A 262 5.48 -5.36 18.58
N GLU A 263 4.36 -6.05 18.77
CA GLU A 263 4.25 -7.49 18.57
C GLU A 263 4.75 -7.89 17.18
N PHE A 264 4.31 -7.15 16.16
CA PHE A 264 4.68 -7.42 14.78
C PHE A 264 6.20 -7.40 14.57
N VAL A 265 6.88 -6.33 14.99
CA VAL A 265 8.34 -6.20 14.77
C VAL A 265 9.17 -7.11 15.67
N GLN A 266 8.61 -7.60 16.79
CA GLN A 266 9.22 -8.62 17.62
C GLN A 266 9.06 -10.02 17.01
N LYS A 267 7.90 -10.31 16.43
CA LYS A 267 7.60 -11.59 15.77
C LYS A 267 8.40 -11.75 14.47
N TYR A 268 8.59 -10.65 13.74
CA TYR A 268 9.33 -10.63 12.47
C TYR A 268 10.55 -9.71 12.55
N PRO A 269 11.60 -10.08 13.30
CA PRO A 269 12.74 -9.19 13.58
C PRO A 269 13.57 -8.85 12.35
N ASN A 270 13.42 -9.61 11.26
CA ASN A 270 14.12 -9.40 9.98
C ASN A 270 13.29 -8.61 8.96
N ILE A 271 12.14 -8.07 9.36
CA ILE A 271 11.39 -7.16 8.47
C ILE A 271 12.16 -5.87 8.23
N ASP A 272 12.22 -5.39 7.00
CA ASP A 272 13.03 -4.21 6.65
C ASP A 272 12.32 -2.90 7.00
N ALA A 273 10.99 -2.86 6.87
CA ALA A 273 10.20 -1.69 7.21
C ALA A 273 8.78 -2.03 7.66
N VAL A 274 8.22 -1.13 8.45
CA VAL A 274 6.77 -1.00 8.67
C VAL A 274 6.31 0.22 7.89
N GLN A 275 5.38 0.03 6.96
CA GLN A 275 4.87 1.08 6.10
C GLN A 275 3.38 1.33 6.34
N TRP A 276 3.04 2.61 6.49
CA TRP A 276 1.66 3.11 6.57
C TRP A 276 1.37 4.03 5.37
N ASP A 277 0.11 4.43 5.21
CA ASP A 277 -0.31 5.34 4.16
C ASP A 277 -1.30 6.40 4.68
N ASP A 278 -2.02 7.06 3.78
CA ASP A 278 -3.01 8.09 4.09
C ASP A 278 -4.21 7.57 4.89
N TYR A 279 -4.35 6.26 5.07
CA TYR A 279 -5.30 5.67 6.01
C TYR A 279 -4.84 5.80 7.48
N LEU A 280 -3.60 6.23 7.74
CA LEU A 280 -3.13 6.70 9.04
C LEU A 280 -3.43 8.21 9.18
N GLY A 281 -4.68 8.58 9.05
CA GLY A 281 -5.09 9.98 9.07
C GLY A 281 -6.58 10.16 9.33
N TYR A 282 -6.93 11.32 9.84
CA TYR A 282 -8.30 11.78 10.01
C TYR A 282 -8.68 12.68 8.85
N HIS A 283 -9.76 12.37 8.15
CA HIS A 283 -10.22 13.24 7.08
C HIS A 283 -10.80 14.55 7.62
N ALA A 284 -10.52 15.67 6.93
CA ALA A 284 -10.93 17.02 7.37
C ALA A 284 -12.45 17.23 7.47
N GLU A 285 -13.24 16.42 6.75
CA GLU A 285 -14.70 16.51 6.75
C GLU A 285 -15.37 15.70 7.86
N LEU A 286 -14.61 14.98 8.68
CA LEU A 286 -15.18 14.30 9.83
C LEU A 286 -15.74 15.31 10.84
N PRO A 287 -16.98 15.11 11.34
CA PRO A 287 -17.61 16.02 12.28
C PRO A 287 -16.82 16.11 13.60
N GLY A 288 -16.99 17.23 14.29
CA GLY A 288 -16.25 17.56 15.50
C GLY A 288 -14.83 18.02 15.17
N GLN A 289 -14.72 19.23 14.63
CA GLN A 289 -13.45 19.89 14.28
C GLN A 289 -12.59 20.20 15.52
N VAL A 290 -12.12 19.17 16.16
CA VAL A 290 -11.02 19.27 17.11
C VAL A 290 -9.74 19.24 16.27
N ASP A 291 -8.72 19.98 16.65
CA ASP A 291 -7.41 19.86 16.03
C ASP A 291 -6.82 18.49 16.34
N ARG A 292 -7.17 17.50 15.52
CA ARG A 292 -6.67 16.13 15.66
C ARG A 292 -5.20 15.98 15.28
N THR A 293 -4.61 17.01 14.66
CA THR A 293 -3.20 16.98 14.21
C THR A 293 -2.25 16.75 15.38
N ALA A 294 -2.47 17.45 16.50
CA ALA A 294 -1.60 17.31 17.67
C ALA A 294 -1.71 15.91 18.29
N HIS A 295 -2.92 15.37 18.42
CA HIS A 295 -3.15 14.05 18.99
C HIS A 295 -2.63 12.93 18.11
N LEU A 296 -2.91 13.00 16.80
CA LEU A 296 -2.37 12.05 15.83
C LEU A 296 -0.83 12.07 15.81
N THR A 297 -0.25 13.27 15.84
CA THR A 297 1.21 13.43 15.88
C THR A 297 1.81 12.79 17.13
N LYS A 298 1.25 13.04 18.31
CA LYS A 298 1.68 12.41 19.55
C LYS A 298 1.59 10.89 19.47
N PHE A 299 0.44 10.35 19.04
CA PHE A 299 0.23 8.92 18.86
C PHE A 299 1.27 8.29 17.94
N VAL A 300 1.50 8.88 16.77
CA VAL A 300 2.45 8.35 15.78
C VAL A 300 3.89 8.40 16.31
N GLN A 301 4.29 9.51 16.97
CA GLN A 301 5.61 9.62 17.59
C GLN A 301 5.85 8.54 18.67
N GLU A 302 4.86 8.31 19.53
CA GLU A 302 4.92 7.26 20.55
C GLU A 302 5.01 5.87 19.90
N MET A 303 4.20 5.59 18.88
CA MET A 303 4.21 4.32 18.15
C MET A 303 5.57 4.08 17.48
N ILE A 304 6.16 5.10 16.84
CA ILE A 304 7.50 5.00 16.23
C ILE A 304 8.55 4.71 17.30
N ALA A 305 8.51 5.43 18.43
CA ALA A 305 9.47 5.22 19.52
C ALA A 305 9.38 3.79 20.08
N ASP A 306 8.18 3.27 20.25
CA ASP A 306 7.94 1.91 20.75
C ASP A 306 8.41 0.85 19.75
N ILE A 307 8.13 1.04 18.45
CA ILE A 307 8.63 0.17 17.36
C ILE A 307 10.15 0.15 17.35
N LYS A 308 10.79 1.32 17.40
CA LYS A 308 12.26 1.43 17.38
C LYS A 308 12.91 0.84 18.63
N LYS A 309 12.25 0.92 19.78
CA LYS A 309 12.69 0.25 21.00
C LYS A 309 12.62 -1.27 20.87
N ALA A 310 11.56 -1.79 20.24
CA ALA A 310 11.36 -3.22 20.03
C ALA A 310 12.27 -3.80 18.94
N ASN A 311 12.48 -3.06 17.86
CA ASN A 311 13.36 -3.42 16.74
C ASN A 311 14.07 -2.16 16.19
N PRO A 312 15.29 -1.86 16.65
CA PRO A 312 16.00 -0.63 16.23
C PRO A 312 16.36 -0.59 14.73
N LYS A 313 16.37 -1.75 14.06
CA LYS A 313 16.76 -1.84 12.64
C LYS A 313 15.61 -1.57 11.67
N VAL A 314 14.37 -1.75 12.10
CA VAL A 314 13.21 -1.59 11.22
C VAL A 314 13.02 -0.13 10.82
N SER A 315 12.75 0.16 9.55
CA SER A 315 12.36 1.49 9.09
C SER A 315 10.87 1.73 9.34
N PHE A 316 10.51 2.95 9.75
CA PHE A 316 9.11 3.38 9.78
C PHE A 316 8.87 4.30 8.59
N ASP A 317 8.07 3.82 7.65
CA ASP A 317 7.81 4.47 6.38
C ASP A 317 6.39 5.01 6.30
N ILE A 318 6.21 6.11 5.60
CA ILE A 318 4.89 6.61 5.24
C ILE A 318 4.80 6.84 3.73
N CYS A 319 3.70 6.38 3.12
CA CYS A 319 3.34 6.69 1.75
C CYS A 319 2.08 7.54 1.76
N HIS A 320 2.19 8.84 1.45
CA HIS A 320 1.10 9.79 1.65
C HIS A 320 1.11 10.87 0.57
N HIS A 321 0.06 11.67 0.48
CA HIS A 321 0.10 12.94 -0.24
C HIS A 321 1.23 13.82 0.26
N ASN A 322 1.53 14.90 -0.48
CA ASN A 322 2.52 15.87 -0.04
C ASN A 322 2.19 16.42 1.37
N PRO A 323 3.18 16.91 2.12
CA PRO A 323 3.01 17.29 3.52
C PRO A 323 1.96 18.37 3.78
N TYR A 324 1.75 19.29 2.81
CA TYR A 324 0.70 20.30 2.95
C TYR A 324 -0.69 19.67 2.93
N TRP A 325 -0.95 18.77 1.98
CA TRP A 325 -2.22 18.07 1.86
C TRP A 325 -2.44 17.07 2.99
N ALA A 326 -1.39 16.34 3.35
CA ALA A 326 -1.41 15.41 4.47
C ALA A 326 -1.85 16.09 5.76
N LYS A 327 -1.24 17.23 6.11
CA LYS A 327 -1.59 17.99 7.30
C LYS A 327 -2.98 18.59 7.22
N ARG A 328 -3.32 19.22 6.09
CA ARG A 328 -4.58 19.95 5.93
C ARG A 328 -5.80 19.05 5.88
N TYR A 329 -5.72 17.95 5.16
CA TYR A 329 -6.89 17.12 4.87
C TYR A 329 -6.93 15.80 5.66
N PHE A 330 -5.80 15.40 6.26
CA PHE A 330 -5.70 14.14 7.00
C PHE A 330 -5.19 14.29 8.43
N ALA A 331 -4.99 15.52 8.91
CA ALA A 331 -4.37 15.81 10.20
C ALA A 331 -2.97 15.19 10.38
N ALA A 332 -2.33 14.81 9.28
CA ALA A 332 -1.07 14.07 9.24
C ALA A 332 0.12 15.02 9.08
N ASP A 333 0.72 15.46 10.19
CA ASP A 333 1.92 16.30 10.17
C ASP A 333 3.17 15.44 9.98
N LEU A 334 3.41 15.03 8.71
CA LEU A 334 4.51 14.11 8.36
C LEU A 334 5.87 14.61 8.82
N LEU A 335 6.08 15.92 8.86
CA LEU A 335 7.35 16.51 9.27
C LEU A 335 7.56 16.40 10.79
N ALA A 336 6.49 16.54 11.56
CA ALA A 336 6.52 16.37 13.00
C ALA A 336 6.61 14.89 13.42
N TRP A 337 6.16 13.95 12.59
CA TRP A 337 6.15 12.52 12.92
C TRP A 337 7.54 11.90 13.06
N LYS A 338 8.56 12.48 12.41
CA LYS A 338 9.95 11.98 12.42
C LYS A 338 10.07 10.56 11.87
N VAL A 339 9.35 10.29 10.79
CA VAL A 339 9.42 9.02 10.06
C VAL A 339 10.79 8.85 9.36
N ASP A 340 11.22 7.61 9.12
CA ASP A 340 12.50 7.37 8.44
C ASP A 340 12.42 7.67 6.94
N ARG A 341 11.29 7.33 6.29
CA ARG A 341 11.12 7.51 4.85
C ARG A 341 9.72 8.01 4.51
N ILE A 342 9.65 8.98 3.60
CA ILE A 342 8.41 9.52 3.06
C ILE A 342 8.38 9.26 1.56
N PHE A 343 7.33 8.59 1.09
CA PHE A 343 7.00 8.40 -0.31
C PHE A 343 5.76 9.22 -0.63
N ILE A 344 5.82 10.00 -1.70
CA ILE A 344 4.72 10.88 -2.10
C ILE A 344 3.81 10.15 -3.09
N GLN A 345 2.52 10.06 -2.78
CA GLN A 345 1.50 9.46 -3.64
C GLN A 345 1.18 10.38 -4.82
N ALA A 346 1.53 9.97 -6.04
CA ALA A 346 1.18 10.64 -7.28
C ALA A 346 0.17 9.77 -8.07
N TYR A 347 -0.96 9.45 -7.45
CA TYR A 347 -1.96 8.52 -7.97
C TYR A 347 -2.98 9.17 -8.91
N ASN A 348 -3.06 10.50 -8.93
CA ASN A 348 -4.01 11.25 -9.74
C ASN A 348 -3.25 12.11 -10.77
N ASP A 349 -3.60 11.99 -12.04
CA ASP A 349 -2.97 12.75 -13.12
C ASP A 349 -3.16 14.27 -12.98
N ALA A 350 -4.26 14.72 -12.38
CA ALA A 350 -4.52 16.15 -12.15
C ALA A 350 -3.49 16.78 -11.20
N ASN A 351 -2.99 16.03 -10.21
CA ASN A 351 -2.06 16.51 -9.19
C ASN A 351 -0.63 15.96 -9.41
N PHE A 352 -0.43 15.15 -10.44
CA PHE A 352 0.82 14.41 -10.65
C PHE A 352 2.05 15.30 -10.63
N LYS A 353 2.01 16.43 -11.32
CA LYS A 353 3.14 17.36 -11.41
C LYS A 353 3.47 17.99 -10.06
N GLU A 354 2.45 18.36 -9.29
CA GLU A 354 2.61 18.93 -7.96
C GLU A 354 3.22 17.90 -7.02
N GLU A 355 2.63 16.70 -6.91
CA GLU A 355 3.14 15.62 -6.07
C GLU A 355 4.56 15.20 -6.46
N LEU A 356 4.88 15.17 -7.76
CA LEU A 356 6.22 14.87 -8.26
C LEU A 356 7.24 15.93 -7.80
N ASN A 357 6.88 17.20 -7.78
CA ASN A 357 7.77 18.27 -7.29
C ASN A 357 8.14 18.06 -5.81
N TYR A 358 7.18 17.62 -5.00
CA TYR A 358 7.47 17.23 -3.62
C TYR A 358 8.35 15.99 -3.55
N ALA A 359 8.00 14.94 -4.30
CA ALA A 359 8.70 13.65 -4.26
C ALA A 359 10.21 13.76 -4.52
N GLN A 360 10.65 14.78 -5.28
CA GLN A 360 12.06 15.07 -5.53
C GLN A 360 12.85 15.42 -4.26
N ASN A 361 12.19 15.87 -3.20
CA ASN A 361 12.79 16.28 -1.94
C ASN A 361 12.65 15.22 -0.83
N TYR A 362 11.95 14.11 -1.11
CA TYR A 362 11.69 13.03 -0.17
C TYR A 362 12.31 11.71 -0.64
N THR A 363 11.93 10.60 -0.02
CA THR A 363 12.50 9.29 -0.31
C THR A 363 12.15 8.81 -1.72
N GLY A 364 10.97 9.16 -2.22
CA GLY A 364 10.55 8.77 -3.56
C GLY A 364 9.08 9.06 -3.84
N VAL A 365 8.61 8.48 -4.94
CA VAL A 365 7.24 8.62 -5.42
C VAL A 365 6.55 7.26 -5.44
N ALA A 366 5.27 7.23 -5.14
CA ALA A 366 4.38 6.10 -5.38
C ALA A 366 3.40 6.45 -6.52
N ILE A 367 3.28 5.55 -7.48
CA ILE A 367 2.35 5.66 -8.62
C ILE A 367 1.47 4.42 -8.70
N THR A 368 0.36 4.52 -9.41
CA THR A 368 -0.42 3.34 -9.79
C THR A 368 -0.03 2.84 -11.18
N ASP A 369 -0.48 1.65 -11.56
CA ASP A 369 -0.30 1.13 -12.92
C ASP A 369 -1.06 1.93 -13.99
N TYR A 370 -1.94 2.86 -13.62
CA TYR A 370 -2.55 3.82 -14.56
C TYR A 370 -1.58 4.92 -15.01
N GLN A 371 -0.57 5.29 -14.17
CA GLN A 371 0.45 6.27 -14.51
C GLN A 371 1.67 5.66 -15.23
N PHE A 372 1.59 4.46 -15.80
CA PHE A 372 2.73 3.83 -16.47
C PHE A 372 3.23 4.57 -17.70
N SER A 373 2.40 5.41 -18.34
CA SER A 373 2.86 6.36 -19.34
C SER A 373 3.93 7.34 -18.80
N ARG A 374 3.93 7.59 -17.49
CA ARG A 374 4.90 8.47 -16.80
C ARG A 374 6.10 7.71 -16.24
N LEU A 375 6.08 6.38 -16.21
CA LEU A 375 7.12 5.60 -15.52
C LEU A 375 8.51 5.87 -16.09
N LYS A 376 8.64 6.02 -17.42
CA LYS A 376 9.94 6.35 -18.04
C LYS A 376 10.45 7.71 -17.58
N GLU A 377 9.61 8.73 -17.53
CA GLU A 377 9.95 10.07 -17.01
C GLU A 377 10.49 9.98 -15.57
N LEU A 378 9.84 9.19 -14.73
CA LEU A 378 10.27 8.98 -13.33
C LEU A 378 11.61 8.24 -13.22
N ILE A 379 11.83 7.26 -14.10
CA ILE A 379 13.08 6.50 -14.16
C ILE A 379 14.24 7.42 -14.55
N ASP A 380 14.05 8.23 -15.58
CA ASP A 380 15.08 9.13 -16.12
C ASP A 380 15.33 10.35 -15.19
N ASN A 381 14.42 10.68 -14.30
CA ASN A 381 14.56 11.78 -13.35
C ASN A 381 15.48 11.41 -12.17
N ASN A 382 16.72 11.91 -12.20
CA ASN A 382 17.73 11.62 -11.17
C ASN A 382 17.37 12.16 -9.76
N LYS A 383 16.42 13.08 -9.65
CA LYS A 383 15.94 13.59 -8.35
C LYS A 383 14.96 12.61 -7.68
N ILE A 384 14.30 11.75 -8.44
CA ILE A 384 13.46 10.69 -7.92
C ILE A 384 14.34 9.50 -7.52
N LYS A 385 14.53 9.31 -6.23
CA LYS A 385 15.44 8.29 -5.67
C LYS A 385 14.81 6.90 -5.62
N SER A 386 13.50 6.81 -5.45
CA SER A 386 12.76 5.55 -5.30
C SER A 386 11.40 5.64 -6.00
N ILE A 387 10.92 4.50 -6.50
CA ILE A 387 9.63 4.39 -7.15
C ILE A 387 8.88 3.19 -6.56
N LEU A 388 7.69 3.44 -6.03
CA LEU A 388 6.75 2.42 -5.59
C LEU A 388 5.60 2.33 -6.60
N VAL A 389 5.16 1.11 -6.88
CA VAL A 389 4.06 0.86 -7.82
C VAL A 389 2.91 0.17 -7.08
N PHE A 390 1.75 0.81 -7.08
CA PHE A 390 0.52 0.26 -6.56
C PHE A 390 -0.29 -0.35 -7.72
N PRO A 391 -0.51 -1.68 -7.75
CA PRO A 391 -1.30 -2.34 -8.80
C PRO A 391 -2.79 -2.04 -8.61
N PHE A 392 -3.26 -0.90 -9.07
CA PHE A 392 -4.66 -0.49 -8.94
C PHE A 392 -5.61 -1.46 -9.68
N SER A 393 -5.09 -2.12 -10.71
CA SER A 393 -5.79 -3.21 -11.42
C SER A 393 -6.04 -4.47 -10.57
N GLY A 394 -5.45 -4.56 -9.37
CA GLY A 394 -5.49 -5.76 -8.53
C GLY A 394 -4.63 -6.93 -9.04
N LYS A 395 -3.76 -6.69 -10.03
CA LYS A 395 -2.97 -7.71 -10.72
C LYS A 395 -1.45 -7.43 -10.61
N PRO A 396 -0.83 -7.67 -9.45
CA PRO A 396 0.56 -7.27 -9.22
C PRO A 396 1.55 -7.99 -10.14
N GLU A 397 1.33 -9.25 -10.52
CA GLU A 397 2.20 -9.97 -11.46
C GLU A 397 2.19 -9.33 -12.87
N GLU A 398 0.99 -9.00 -13.39
CA GLU A 398 0.86 -8.32 -14.69
C GLU A 398 1.49 -6.92 -14.63
N THR A 399 1.30 -6.22 -13.51
CA THR A 399 1.89 -4.90 -13.26
C THR A 399 3.41 -4.98 -13.24
N ALA A 400 4.01 -5.93 -12.53
CA ALA A 400 5.46 -6.15 -12.52
C ALA A 400 6.00 -6.51 -13.92
N ALA A 401 5.29 -7.34 -14.68
CA ALA A 401 5.66 -7.66 -16.06
C ALA A 401 5.60 -6.42 -16.99
N LYS A 402 4.65 -5.49 -16.77
CA LYS A 402 4.61 -4.21 -17.49
C LYS A 402 5.82 -3.33 -17.14
N VAL A 403 6.19 -3.23 -15.84
CA VAL A 403 7.41 -2.54 -15.41
C VAL A 403 8.61 -3.09 -16.20
N LYS A 404 8.78 -4.43 -16.22
CA LYS A 404 9.90 -5.08 -16.94
C LYS A 404 9.97 -4.71 -18.41
N ARG A 405 8.83 -4.54 -19.09
CA ARG A 405 8.81 -4.13 -20.51
C ARG A 405 9.24 -2.67 -20.73
N ILE A 406 8.95 -1.80 -19.76
CA ILE A 406 9.29 -0.36 -19.85
C ILE A 406 10.76 -0.10 -19.55
N ILE A 407 11.37 -0.89 -18.66
CA ILE A 407 12.76 -0.73 -18.21
C ILE A 407 13.79 -1.41 -19.15
N LYS A 408 13.34 -2.25 -20.08
CA LYS A 408 14.18 -2.85 -21.12
C LYS A 408 14.50 -1.85 -22.23
#